data_a92aeb9995754cf439a204bd55962dce
#
_entry.id   a92aeb9995754cf439a204bd55962dce
#
_cell.length_a   1.000
_cell.length_b   1.000
_cell.length_c   1.000
_cell.angle_alpha   90.00
_cell.angle_beta   90.00
_cell.angle_gamma   90.00
#
_symmetry.space_group_name_H-M   'P 1'
#
loop_
_entity.id
_entity.type
_entity.pdbx_description
1 polymer ?
#
loop_
_entity_poly.entity_id
_entity_poly.type
_entity_poly.pdbx_seq_one_letter_code
_entity_poly.pdbx_strand_id
1 'polypeptide(L)'
;MTDQGQQDQQQEQQAEGSSPSARLAALGLELPPVAAPVAAYVPAVRLGDTVWTSGQLPFVQGKLLATGKVGDGIRSEIDADGAYGLARVAALNALAAVAEQAGGLDAVARIVKVVVFVASVPDFTGQPAVANGASELFGRVFGTAHARSAVGVTVLPLDSPVEVEVIAQVRSRPTVVPV
;
A
#
# COMPACT_ATOMS: atom_id res chain seq x y z
N MET A 1 -23.57 -21.61 19.77
CA MET A 1 -22.85 -20.98 18.64
C MET A 1 -23.65 -19.74 18.32
N THR A 2 -23.08 -18.61 18.60
CA THR A 2 -23.77 -17.30 18.60
C THR A 2 -23.95 -16.79 17.16
N ASP A 3 -25.07 -16.13 16.93
CA ASP A 3 -25.51 -15.48 15.67
C ASP A 3 -24.40 -14.59 15.02
N GLN A 4 -23.54 -14.01 15.85
CA GLN A 4 -22.38 -13.22 15.44
C GLN A 4 -21.35 -14.01 14.61
N GLY A 5 -21.07 -15.26 14.97
CA GLY A 5 -20.12 -16.10 14.22
C GLY A 5 -20.61 -16.51 12.82
N GLN A 6 -21.94 -16.57 12.63
CA GLN A 6 -22.54 -16.84 11.31
C GLN A 6 -22.56 -15.58 10.44
N GLN A 7 -22.74 -14.40 11.04
CA GLN A 7 -22.68 -13.12 10.33
C GLN A 7 -21.27 -12.79 9.87
N ASP A 8 -20.26 -13.06 10.70
CA ASP A 8 -18.85 -12.86 10.34
C ASP A 8 -18.41 -13.80 9.19
N GLN A 9 -18.83 -15.07 9.22
CA GLN A 9 -18.55 -16.03 8.13
C GLN A 9 -19.28 -15.67 6.83
N GLN A 10 -20.50 -15.13 6.90
CA GLN A 10 -21.22 -14.67 5.71
C GLN A 10 -20.61 -13.40 5.11
N GLN A 11 -20.09 -12.50 5.94
CA GLN A 11 -19.36 -11.31 5.47
C GLN A 11 -18.02 -11.67 4.82
N GLU A 12 -17.28 -12.64 5.37
CA GLU A 12 -16.05 -13.16 4.77
C GLU A 12 -16.31 -13.86 3.41
N GLN A 13 -17.36 -14.67 3.30
CA GLN A 13 -17.73 -15.34 2.05
C GLN A 13 -18.24 -14.36 0.98
N GLN A 14 -18.93 -13.29 1.35
CA GLN A 14 -19.34 -12.22 0.43
C GLN A 14 -18.14 -11.37 -0.03
N ALA A 15 -17.10 -11.22 0.80
CA ALA A 15 -15.88 -10.53 0.42
C ALA A 15 -15.04 -11.30 -0.60
N GLU A 16 -15.06 -12.63 -0.60
CA GLU A 16 -14.28 -13.46 -1.54
C GLU A 16 -14.71 -13.32 -3.01
N GLY A 17 -15.97 -12.97 -3.27
CA GLY A 17 -16.50 -12.71 -4.62
C GLY A 17 -16.48 -11.24 -5.07
N SER A 18 -16.10 -10.31 -4.18
CA SER A 18 -16.18 -8.87 -4.47
C SER A 18 -14.93 -8.36 -5.20
N SER A 19 -15.11 -7.30 -6.01
CA SER A 19 -13.99 -6.67 -6.71
C SER A 19 -13.03 -5.96 -5.73
N PRO A 20 -11.76 -5.72 -6.12
CA PRO A 20 -10.83 -4.93 -5.32
C PRO A 20 -11.36 -3.57 -4.88
N SER A 21 -12.08 -2.87 -5.75
CA SER A 21 -12.72 -1.58 -5.41
C SER A 21 -13.84 -1.74 -4.36
N ALA A 22 -14.67 -2.78 -4.47
CA ALA A 22 -15.70 -3.06 -3.50
C ALA A 22 -15.12 -3.43 -2.12
N ARG A 23 -14.02 -4.21 -2.09
CA ARG A 23 -13.32 -4.53 -0.84
C ARG A 23 -12.68 -3.29 -0.21
N LEU A 24 -12.08 -2.41 -1.01
CA LEU A 24 -11.54 -1.15 -0.52
C LEU A 24 -12.64 -0.28 0.10
N ALA A 25 -13.79 -0.15 -0.58
CA ALA A 25 -14.93 0.59 -0.07
C ALA A 25 -15.51 -0.02 1.21
N ALA A 26 -15.54 -1.35 1.35
CA ALA A 26 -15.95 -2.04 2.57
C ALA A 26 -15.03 -1.77 3.77
N LEU A 27 -13.77 -1.34 3.51
CA LEU A 27 -12.84 -0.86 4.55
C LEU A 27 -13.07 0.61 4.93
N GLY A 28 -14.07 1.28 4.33
CA GLY A 28 -14.30 2.72 4.49
C GLY A 28 -13.22 3.57 3.84
N LEU A 29 -12.52 3.04 2.81
CA LEU A 29 -11.43 3.70 2.13
C LEU A 29 -11.78 4.01 0.68
N GLU A 30 -11.22 5.12 0.19
CA GLU A 30 -11.23 5.52 -1.21
C GLU A 30 -9.80 5.76 -1.69
N LEU A 31 -9.54 5.55 -2.97
CA LEU A 31 -8.24 5.90 -3.54
C LEU A 31 -8.08 7.43 -3.54
N PRO A 32 -6.97 7.95 -3.02
CA PRO A 32 -6.69 9.37 -3.12
C PRO A 32 -6.34 9.75 -4.57
N PRO A 33 -6.42 11.03 -4.92
CA PRO A 33 -5.80 11.53 -6.14
C PRO A 33 -4.31 11.18 -6.16
N VAL A 34 -3.80 10.77 -7.32
CA VAL A 34 -2.37 10.48 -7.47
C VAL A 34 -1.55 11.75 -7.20
N ALA A 35 -0.61 11.65 -6.28
CA ALA A 35 0.26 12.77 -5.95
C ALA A 35 1.12 13.14 -7.16
N ALA A 36 1.17 14.44 -7.48
CA ALA A 36 2.08 14.93 -8.51
C ALA A 36 3.53 14.66 -8.09
N PRO A 37 4.39 14.18 -9.00
CA PRO A 37 5.79 13.94 -8.69
C PRO A 37 6.50 15.25 -8.32
N VAL A 38 7.34 15.19 -7.30
CA VAL A 38 8.13 16.35 -6.83
C VAL A 38 9.43 16.54 -7.61
N ALA A 39 9.72 15.69 -8.61
CA ALA A 39 10.95 15.69 -9.41
C ALA A 39 10.68 15.15 -10.83
N ALA A 40 11.75 14.97 -11.62
CA ALA A 40 11.69 14.48 -13.01
C ALA A 40 11.46 12.95 -13.10
N TYR A 41 10.38 12.45 -12.51
CA TYR A 41 9.93 11.05 -12.59
C TYR A 41 8.39 10.99 -12.58
N VAL A 42 7.83 9.79 -12.77
CA VAL A 42 6.37 9.54 -12.72
C VAL A 42 6.02 8.65 -11.52
N PRO A 43 4.80 8.75 -10.97
CA PRO A 43 4.38 7.95 -9.80
C PRO A 43 4.39 6.45 -10.04
N ALA A 44 4.14 6.01 -11.29
CA ALA A 44 4.21 4.60 -11.68
C ALA A 44 4.43 4.47 -13.19
N VAL A 45 4.97 3.32 -13.60
CA VAL A 45 5.12 2.94 -15.01
C VAL A 45 4.51 1.56 -15.24
N ARG A 46 3.89 1.36 -16.39
CA ARG A 46 3.37 0.07 -16.82
C ARG A 46 4.31 -0.56 -17.85
N LEU A 47 4.67 -1.83 -17.63
CA LEU A 47 5.42 -2.65 -18.58
C LEU A 47 4.68 -3.98 -18.79
N GLY A 48 4.05 -4.14 -19.93
CA GLY A 48 3.21 -5.32 -20.21
C GLY A 48 2.06 -5.45 -19.19
N ASP A 49 2.01 -6.57 -18.48
CA ASP A 49 1.03 -6.85 -17.45
C ASP A 49 1.52 -6.51 -16.04
N THR A 50 2.58 -5.73 -15.90
CA THR A 50 3.07 -5.26 -14.60
C THR A 50 3.07 -3.75 -14.51
N VAL A 51 2.80 -3.24 -13.30
CA VAL A 51 2.93 -1.82 -12.94
C VAL A 51 3.94 -1.72 -11.79
N TRP A 52 4.86 -0.79 -11.93
CA TRP A 52 5.92 -0.50 -10.97
C TRP A 52 5.73 0.92 -10.46
N THR A 53 5.65 1.11 -9.16
CA THR A 53 5.55 2.45 -8.58
C THR A 53 6.93 3.01 -8.24
N SER A 54 7.04 4.32 -8.27
CA SER A 54 8.02 5.04 -7.48
C SER A 54 7.67 4.93 -6.00
N GLY A 55 8.58 5.29 -5.11
CA GLY A 55 8.33 5.38 -3.68
C GLY A 55 7.18 6.32 -3.36
N GLN A 56 6.24 5.86 -2.56
CA GLN A 56 5.09 6.62 -2.12
C GLN A 56 5.21 6.94 -0.64
N LEU A 57 5.08 8.21 -0.29
CA LEU A 57 5.12 8.72 1.07
C LEU A 57 3.69 8.84 1.63
N PRO A 58 3.50 8.95 2.96
CA PRO A 58 2.19 9.06 3.58
C PRO A 58 1.60 10.47 3.45
N PHE A 59 1.35 10.90 2.22
CA PHE A 59 0.67 12.16 1.92
C PHE A 59 -0.84 12.03 2.05
N VAL A 60 -1.47 13.04 2.64
CA VAL A 60 -2.92 13.26 2.62
C VAL A 60 -3.17 14.72 2.22
N GLN A 61 -3.95 14.92 1.16
CA GLN A 61 -4.26 16.25 0.63
C GLN A 61 -3.01 17.13 0.36
N GLY A 62 -1.95 16.51 -0.15
CA GLY A 62 -0.69 17.19 -0.49
C GLY A 62 0.20 17.51 0.71
N LYS A 63 -0.12 17.04 1.92
CA LYS A 63 0.69 17.22 3.13
C LYS A 63 1.22 15.91 3.64
N LEU A 64 2.50 15.86 3.97
CA LEU A 64 3.09 14.74 4.70
C LEU A 64 2.51 14.69 6.12
N LEU A 65 2.03 13.53 6.55
CA LEU A 65 1.33 13.38 7.83
C LEU A 65 2.27 13.49 9.04
N ALA A 66 3.52 13.09 8.89
CA ALA A 66 4.52 13.13 9.96
C ALA A 66 5.93 13.16 9.36
N THR A 67 6.88 13.62 10.14
CA THR A 67 8.32 13.61 9.86
C THR A 67 9.08 13.00 11.04
N GLY A 68 10.32 12.58 10.79
CA GLY A 68 11.21 12.08 11.84
C GLY A 68 11.44 10.58 11.81
N LYS A 69 12.15 10.08 12.82
CA LYS A 69 12.59 8.70 12.93
C LYS A 69 11.58 7.82 13.65
N VAL A 70 11.47 6.59 13.16
CA VAL A 70 10.72 5.52 13.83
C VAL A 70 11.61 4.82 14.85
N GLY A 71 11.05 4.53 16.03
CA GLY A 71 11.74 3.77 17.06
C GLY A 71 10.98 3.74 18.37
N ASP A 72 11.57 3.05 19.36
CA ASP A 72 11.02 2.92 20.69
C ASP A 72 11.86 3.80 21.65
N GLY A 73 11.30 4.92 22.11
CA GLY A 73 11.93 5.77 23.12
C GLY A 73 12.23 7.20 22.70
N ILE A 74 13.02 7.90 23.56
CA ILE A 74 13.22 9.35 23.45
C ILE A 74 14.06 9.83 22.25
N ARG A 75 14.63 8.92 21.46
CA ARG A 75 15.39 9.24 20.24
C ARG A 75 14.57 9.11 18.97
N SER A 76 13.29 8.79 19.09
CA SER A 76 12.35 8.65 17.98
C SER A 76 11.19 9.61 18.17
N GLU A 77 10.69 10.15 17.07
CA GLU A 77 9.51 11.01 17.02
C GLU A 77 8.23 10.19 16.80
N ILE A 78 8.38 8.97 16.29
CA ILE A 78 7.26 8.12 15.85
C ILE A 78 7.49 6.71 16.40
N ASP A 79 6.48 6.16 17.06
CA ASP A 79 6.48 4.77 17.50
C ASP A 79 6.09 3.80 16.37
N ALA A 80 6.21 2.50 16.64
CA ALA A 80 5.91 1.46 15.66
C ALA A 80 4.44 1.48 15.17
N ASP A 81 3.49 1.78 16.07
CA ASP A 81 2.06 1.82 15.75
C ASP A 81 1.71 3.03 14.88
N GLY A 82 2.27 4.19 15.19
CA GLY A 82 2.15 5.39 14.36
C GLY A 82 2.74 5.15 12.96
N ALA A 83 3.92 4.54 12.89
CA ALA A 83 4.58 4.20 11.63
C ALA A 83 3.79 3.14 10.82
N TYR A 84 3.14 2.17 11.47
CA TYR A 84 2.21 1.23 10.84
C TYR A 84 1.06 1.98 10.15
N GLY A 85 0.44 2.95 10.84
CA GLY A 85 -0.62 3.78 10.27
C GLY A 85 -0.15 4.58 9.04
N LEU A 86 1.05 5.14 9.12
CA LEU A 86 1.67 5.88 8.01
C LEU A 86 2.01 4.98 6.82
N ALA A 87 2.50 3.75 7.06
CA ALA A 87 2.75 2.76 6.00
C ALA A 87 1.44 2.37 5.28
N ARG A 88 0.32 2.28 6.00
CA ARG A 88 -1.01 2.05 5.40
C ARG A 88 -1.44 3.20 4.49
N VAL A 89 -1.19 4.45 4.88
CA VAL A 89 -1.49 5.62 4.03
C VAL A 89 -0.60 5.64 2.79
N ALA A 90 0.71 5.42 2.94
CA ALA A 90 1.63 5.33 1.81
C ALA A 90 1.24 4.21 0.84
N ALA A 91 0.80 3.06 1.36
CA ALA A 91 0.28 1.94 0.56
C ALA A 91 -0.99 2.32 -0.23
N LEU A 92 -1.88 3.12 0.35
CA LEU A 92 -3.07 3.61 -0.33
C LEU A 92 -2.69 4.56 -1.50
N ASN A 93 -1.68 5.40 -1.29
CA ASN A 93 -1.13 6.24 -2.36
C ASN A 93 -0.49 5.40 -3.47
N ALA A 94 0.21 4.31 -3.12
CA ALA A 94 0.76 3.36 -4.09
C ALA A 94 -0.36 2.66 -4.90
N LEU A 95 -1.46 2.28 -4.26
CA LEU A 95 -2.64 1.74 -4.95
C LEU A 95 -3.25 2.73 -5.94
N ALA A 96 -3.31 4.02 -5.58
CA ALA A 96 -3.81 5.06 -6.49
C ALA A 96 -2.93 5.16 -7.74
N ALA A 97 -1.61 5.19 -7.58
CA ALA A 97 -0.66 5.22 -8.70
C ALA A 97 -0.75 3.96 -9.58
N VAL A 98 -0.90 2.77 -8.97
CA VAL A 98 -1.11 1.52 -9.71
C VAL A 98 -2.43 1.55 -10.47
N ALA A 99 -3.52 1.96 -9.84
CA ALA A 99 -4.86 1.99 -10.44
C ALA A 99 -4.92 2.94 -11.63
N GLU A 100 -4.26 4.10 -11.56
CA GLU A 100 -4.16 5.04 -12.69
C GLU A 100 -3.52 4.37 -13.92
N GLN A 101 -2.39 3.68 -13.75
CA GLN A 101 -1.69 2.98 -14.82
C GLN A 101 -2.42 1.72 -15.32
N ALA A 102 -3.19 1.08 -14.46
CA ALA A 102 -3.98 -0.11 -14.79
C ALA A 102 -5.28 0.22 -15.54
N GLY A 103 -5.79 1.45 -15.38
CA GLY A 103 -7.11 1.86 -15.87
C GLY A 103 -8.23 1.55 -14.88
N GLY A 104 -7.91 1.50 -13.59
CA GLY A 104 -8.81 1.27 -12.47
C GLY A 104 -8.32 0.16 -11.54
N LEU A 105 -8.76 0.21 -10.27
CA LEU A 105 -8.33 -0.76 -9.25
C LEU A 105 -8.75 -2.19 -9.60
N ASP A 106 -9.91 -2.38 -10.21
CA ASP A 106 -10.44 -3.70 -10.59
C ASP A 106 -9.69 -4.35 -11.76
N ALA A 107 -8.89 -3.57 -12.49
CA ALA A 107 -7.98 -4.10 -13.49
C ALA A 107 -6.71 -4.71 -12.86
N VAL A 108 -6.44 -4.45 -11.58
CA VAL A 108 -5.31 -5.02 -10.87
C VAL A 108 -5.67 -6.43 -10.40
N ALA A 109 -4.84 -7.41 -10.78
CA ALA A 109 -5.03 -8.80 -10.40
C ALA A 109 -4.53 -9.07 -8.98
N ARG A 110 -3.34 -8.56 -8.64
CA ARG A 110 -2.68 -8.75 -7.35
C ARG A 110 -1.49 -7.80 -7.16
N ILE A 111 -1.07 -7.65 -5.92
CA ILE A 111 0.28 -7.13 -5.62
C ILE A 111 1.28 -8.29 -5.64
N VAL A 112 2.40 -8.10 -6.33
CA VAL A 112 3.45 -9.11 -6.49
C VAL A 112 4.55 -8.89 -5.47
N LYS A 113 5.01 -7.65 -5.33
CA LYS A 113 6.10 -7.27 -4.41
C LYS A 113 5.75 -5.97 -3.70
N VAL A 114 6.10 -5.90 -2.43
CA VAL A 114 6.08 -4.69 -1.61
C VAL A 114 7.46 -4.45 -1.05
N VAL A 115 7.94 -3.23 -1.13
CA VAL A 115 9.13 -2.76 -0.41
C VAL A 115 8.69 -1.64 0.52
N VAL A 116 9.04 -1.75 1.79
CA VAL A 116 8.78 -0.71 2.79
C VAL A 116 10.12 -0.27 3.37
N PHE A 117 10.44 0.99 3.15
CA PHE A 117 11.58 1.67 3.76
C PHE A 117 11.08 2.39 5.01
N VAL A 118 11.80 2.22 6.11
CA VAL A 118 11.47 2.84 7.41
C VAL A 118 12.68 3.66 7.85
N ALA A 119 12.54 4.98 7.89
CA ALA A 119 13.54 5.86 8.46
C ALA A 119 13.54 5.65 9.97
N SER A 120 14.46 4.84 10.49
CA SER A 120 14.44 4.40 11.88
C SER A 120 15.73 4.74 12.63
N VAL A 121 15.65 4.77 13.95
CA VAL A 121 16.83 4.82 14.82
C VAL A 121 17.63 3.52 14.66
N PRO A 122 18.95 3.54 14.91
CA PRO A 122 19.83 2.40 14.58
C PRO A 122 19.51 1.09 15.32
N ASP A 123 18.92 1.16 16.49
CA ASP A 123 18.56 0.04 17.35
C ASP A 123 17.11 -0.45 17.16
N PHE A 124 16.31 0.20 16.31
CA PHE A 124 14.98 -0.26 15.98
C PHE A 124 15.01 -1.44 15.01
N THR A 125 14.38 -2.54 15.36
CA THR A 125 14.30 -3.77 14.57
C THR A 125 12.86 -4.15 14.20
N GLY A 126 11.90 -3.26 14.48
CA GLY A 126 10.45 -3.45 14.26
C GLY A 126 9.97 -3.15 12.83
N GLN A 127 10.85 -2.94 11.83
CA GLN A 127 10.45 -2.62 10.46
C GLN A 127 9.42 -3.61 9.87
N PRO A 128 9.45 -4.93 10.14
CA PRO A 128 8.42 -5.85 9.66
C PRO A 128 7.03 -5.55 10.23
N ALA A 129 6.92 -5.11 11.49
CA ALA A 129 5.66 -4.71 12.10
C ALA A 129 5.09 -3.44 11.45
N VAL A 130 5.93 -2.43 11.24
CA VAL A 130 5.56 -1.22 10.50
C VAL A 130 5.03 -1.56 9.10
N ALA A 131 5.75 -2.44 8.38
CA ALA A 131 5.38 -2.84 7.02
C ALA A 131 4.05 -3.63 6.95
N ASN A 132 3.56 -4.18 8.05
CA ASN A 132 2.25 -4.82 8.10
C ASN A 132 1.11 -3.84 7.79
N GLY A 133 1.27 -2.53 8.07
CA GLY A 133 0.31 -1.52 7.66
C GLY A 133 0.00 -1.53 6.16
N ALA A 134 1.03 -1.67 5.34
CA ALA A 134 0.88 -1.82 3.90
C ALA A 134 0.38 -3.23 3.51
N SER A 135 0.98 -4.28 4.06
CA SER A 135 0.69 -5.67 3.69
C SER A 135 -0.73 -6.08 4.01
N GLU A 136 -1.26 -5.68 5.15
CA GLU A 136 -2.63 -6.01 5.56
C GLU A 136 -3.66 -5.28 4.70
N LEU A 137 -3.40 -4.01 4.32
CA LEU A 137 -4.25 -3.31 3.36
C LEU A 137 -4.32 -4.07 2.05
N PHE A 138 -3.19 -4.45 1.49
CA PHE A 138 -3.14 -5.19 0.22
C PHE A 138 -3.79 -6.58 0.32
N GLY A 139 -3.56 -7.29 1.42
CA GLY A 139 -4.19 -8.58 1.70
C GLY A 139 -5.72 -8.48 1.73
N ARG A 140 -6.26 -7.45 2.40
CA ARG A 140 -7.70 -7.22 2.48
C ARG A 140 -8.31 -6.80 1.14
N VAL A 141 -7.59 -6.01 0.32
CA VAL A 141 -8.08 -5.55 -0.98
C VAL A 141 -8.02 -6.66 -2.04
N PHE A 142 -6.94 -7.43 -2.10
CA PHE A 142 -6.72 -8.42 -3.18
C PHE A 142 -6.96 -9.87 -2.77
N GLY A 143 -6.95 -10.19 -1.48
CA GLY A 143 -7.09 -11.57 -1.00
C GLY A 143 -5.91 -12.47 -1.36
N THR A 144 -4.75 -11.92 -1.72
CA THR A 144 -3.58 -12.67 -2.21
C THR A 144 -2.32 -12.29 -1.44
N ALA A 145 -1.44 -13.26 -1.24
CA ALA A 145 -0.11 -13.02 -0.69
C ALA A 145 0.81 -12.32 -1.70
N HIS A 146 1.82 -11.62 -1.19
CA HIS A 146 2.86 -10.93 -1.95
C HIS A 146 4.24 -11.17 -1.34
N ALA A 147 5.30 -11.04 -2.13
CA ALA A 147 6.66 -10.99 -1.61
C ALA A 147 6.93 -9.61 -0.97
N ARG A 148 7.74 -9.55 0.09
CA ARG A 148 8.02 -8.30 0.79
C ARG A 148 9.49 -8.14 1.18
N SER A 149 9.95 -6.89 1.18
CA SER A 149 11.12 -6.44 1.92
C SER A 149 10.69 -5.31 2.86
N ALA A 150 11.18 -5.33 4.10
CA ALA A 150 10.98 -4.27 5.08
C ALA A 150 12.35 -3.95 5.69
N VAL A 151 12.87 -2.75 5.45
CA VAL A 151 14.24 -2.39 5.78
C VAL A 151 14.31 -1.02 6.46
N GLY A 152 15.21 -0.90 7.42
CA GLY A 152 15.56 0.37 8.02
C GLY A 152 16.50 1.16 7.11
N VAL A 153 16.26 2.46 7.01
CA VAL A 153 17.11 3.42 6.29
C VAL A 153 17.44 4.60 7.17
N THR A 154 18.53 5.30 6.84
CA THR A 154 18.99 6.43 7.64
C THR A 154 18.05 7.62 7.53
N VAL A 155 17.55 7.94 6.34
CA VAL A 155 16.66 9.06 6.06
C VAL A 155 15.88 8.81 4.77
N LEU A 156 14.67 9.35 4.69
CA LEU A 156 13.84 9.36 3.49
C LEU A 156 13.60 10.82 3.04
N PRO A 157 13.20 11.03 1.79
CA PRO A 157 12.87 12.36 1.28
C PRO A 157 11.86 13.07 2.20
N LEU A 158 12.02 14.39 2.35
CA LEU A 158 11.18 15.23 3.20
C LEU A 158 11.12 14.81 4.68
N ASP A 159 12.14 14.06 5.13
CA ASP A 159 12.18 13.48 6.47
C ASP A 159 10.98 12.57 6.76
N SER A 160 10.44 11.90 5.72
CA SER A 160 9.34 10.97 5.87
C SER A 160 9.76 9.77 6.72
N PRO A 161 8.90 9.30 7.64
CA PRO A 161 9.20 8.12 8.45
C PRO A 161 9.12 6.80 7.68
N VAL A 162 8.30 6.75 6.63
CA VAL A 162 8.09 5.56 5.81
C VAL A 162 7.94 5.90 4.33
N GLU A 163 8.32 4.95 3.48
CA GLU A 163 8.09 4.97 2.04
C GLU A 163 7.70 3.57 1.57
N VAL A 164 6.75 3.48 0.64
CA VAL A 164 6.24 2.21 0.11
C VAL A 164 6.37 2.18 -1.41
N GLU A 165 6.99 1.11 -1.93
CA GLU A 165 7.02 0.77 -3.35
C GLU A 165 6.29 -0.54 -3.59
N VAL A 166 5.63 -0.65 -4.75
CA VAL A 166 4.94 -1.88 -5.14
C VAL A 166 5.19 -2.26 -6.59
N ILE A 167 5.18 -3.57 -6.83
CA ILE A 167 5.02 -4.16 -8.16
C ILE A 167 3.67 -4.86 -8.16
N ALA A 168 2.80 -4.48 -9.08
CA ALA A 168 1.47 -5.06 -9.24
C ALA A 168 1.34 -5.79 -10.58
N GLN A 169 0.54 -6.84 -10.61
CA GLN A 169 0.11 -7.51 -11.83
C GLN A 169 -1.26 -6.99 -12.24
N VAL A 170 -1.40 -6.61 -13.50
CA VAL A 170 -2.65 -6.16 -14.11
C VAL A 170 -3.28 -7.33 -14.88
N ARG A 171 -4.61 -7.41 -14.87
CA ARG A 171 -5.34 -8.40 -15.69
C ARG A 171 -5.08 -8.12 -17.17
N SER A 172 -4.72 -9.13 -17.92
CA SER A 172 -4.58 -9.03 -19.38
C SER A 172 -5.95 -8.70 -19.98
N ARG A 173 -6.02 -7.67 -20.83
CA ARG A 173 -7.23 -7.47 -21.63
C ARG A 173 -7.35 -8.63 -22.61
N PRO A 174 -8.54 -9.23 -22.78
CA PRO A 174 -8.74 -10.19 -23.85
C PRO A 174 -8.33 -9.53 -25.16
N THR A 175 -7.43 -10.15 -25.90
CA THR A 175 -7.11 -9.73 -27.27
C THR A 175 -8.35 -10.02 -28.09
N VAL A 176 -9.11 -9.00 -28.46
CA VAL A 176 -10.16 -9.14 -29.48
C VAL A 176 -9.43 -9.35 -30.79
N VAL A 177 -9.39 -10.60 -31.27
CA VAL A 177 -8.93 -10.90 -32.63
C VAL A 177 -10.05 -10.40 -33.55
N PRO A 178 -9.81 -9.42 -34.43
CA PRO A 178 -10.82 -9.03 -35.39
C PRO A 178 -11.11 -10.24 -36.30
N VAL A 179 -12.39 -10.57 -36.44
CA VAL A 179 -12.87 -11.58 -37.38
C VAL A 179 -12.90 -10.99 -38.78
#